data_95e27805144747f5e94ded3c735ca9c7
#
_entry.id   95e27805144747f5e94ded3c735ca9c7
#
_cell.length_a   1.000
_cell.length_b   1.000
_cell.length_c   1.000
_cell.angle_alpha   90.00
_cell.angle_beta   90.00
_cell.angle_gamma   90.00
#
_symmetry.space_group_name_H-M   'P 1'
#
loop_
_entity.id
_entity.type
_entity.pdbx_description
1 polymer ?
#
loop_
_entity_poly.entity_id
_entity_poly.type
_entity_poly.pdbx_seq_one_letter_code
_entity_poly.pdbx_strand_id
1 'polypeptide(L)'
;SIRVRGGGSITQSNDPLFIVDGVQVSTIDDIPADNIESIDVLKDAASTAIYGARGANGVILVTTKGGKEGRAQVKYNVYYQAKKIPELYDVQNAYDYVYNNWTYATAYGDTYGEGVAKYFGLGSANGNHINDYKNMSAHNYQNDIMKTASSWNHDLSISGGTAKTKFYAAVNYMNDDGIRINSGFKRWGANVKVDQKINKNLSFTTDLRYSELEFRGAGFGYAT
;
A
#
# COMPACT_ATOMS: atom_id res chain seq x y z
N SER A 1 -8.70 0.46 2.64
CA SER A 1 -9.58 1.62 2.88
C SER A 1 -9.74 1.86 4.38
N ILE A 2 -9.68 3.11 4.81
CA ILE A 2 -9.92 3.54 6.20
C ILE A 2 -11.42 3.77 6.33
N ARG A 3 -12.04 3.26 7.41
CA ARG A 3 -13.46 3.51 7.72
C ARG A 3 -13.59 4.12 9.10
N VAL A 4 -14.35 5.22 9.21
CA VAL A 4 -14.58 5.92 10.48
C VAL A 4 -15.93 5.53 11.07
N ARG A 5 -16.93 5.25 10.21
CA ARG A 5 -18.28 4.76 10.58
C ARG A 5 -18.63 3.51 9.79
N GLY A 6 -19.64 2.76 10.23
CA GLY A 6 -20.23 1.67 9.45
C GLY A 6 -20.72 2.18 8.10
N GLY A 7 -20.68 1.33 7.05
CA GLY A 7 -21.14 1.70 5.72
C GLY A 7 -22.61 2.08 5.73
N GLY A 8 -22.91 3.36 5.45
CA GLY A 8 -24.26 3.89 5.38
C GLY A 8 -24.81 3.99 3.95
N SER A 9 -23.97 3.79 2.93
CA SER A 9 -24.37 3.89 1.53
C SER A 9 -24.13 2.56 0.79
N ILE A 10 -25.11 2.16 0.01
CA ILE A 10 -25.06 0.99 -0.88
C ILE A 10 -24.51 1.39 -2.26
N THR A 11 -24.60 2.67 -2.62
CA THR A 11 -24.32 3.17 -3.98
C THR A 11 -23.16 4.16 -4.06
N GLN A 12 -22.68 4.69 -2.92
CA GLN A 12 -21.59 5.67 -2.87
C GLN A 12 -20.41 5.15 -2.02
N SER A 13 -19.23 5.74 -2.22
CA SER A 13 -18.07 5.46 -1.39
C SER A 13 -18.37 5.73 0.08
N ASN A 14 -17.95 4.82 0.94
CA ASN A 14 -18.03 4.95 2.39
C ASN A 14 -16.69 5.48 2.98
N ASP A 15 -15.81 6.03 2.14
CA ASP A 15 -14.55 6.58 2.58
C ASP A 15 -14.75 7.90 3.34
N PRO A 16 -13.96 8.15 4.39
CA PRO A 16 -14.01 9.42 5.10
C PRO A 16 -13.47 10.56 4.24
N LEU A 17 -13.86 11.77 4.59
CA LEU A 17 -13.31 12.99 4.00
C LEU A 17 -11.94 13.28 4.61
N PHE A 18 -10.92 13.45 3.78
CA PHE A 18 -9.59 13.85 4.23
C PHE A 18 -9.41 15.35 4.09
N ILE A 19 -8.96 15.99 5.18
CA ILE A 19 -8.63 17.41 5.22
C ILE A 19 -7.18 17.54 5.71
N VAL A 20 -6.33 18.11 4.91
CA VAL A 20 -4.91 18.31 5.23
C VAL A 20 -4.62 19.80 5.31
N ASP A 21 -4.25 20.29 6.49
CA ASP A 21 -4.05 21.72 6.78
C ASP A 21 -5.19 22.63 6.30
N GLY A 22 -6.42 22.14 6.41
CA GLY A 22 -7.63 22.85 6.00
C GLY A 22 -8.04 22.66 4.54
N VAL A 23 -7.26 21.96 3.73
CA VAL A 23 -7.55 21.66 2.31
C VAL A 23 -8.06 20.24 2.16
N GLN A 24 -9.16 20.08 1.41
CA GLN A 24 -9.68 18.74 1.07
C GLN A 24 -8.77 18.06 0.07
N VAL A 25 -8.44 16.79 0.36
CA VAL A 25 -7.64 15.92 -0.51
C VAL A 25 -8.36 14.58 -0.73
N SER A 26 -7.99 13.86 -1.77
CA SER A 26 -8.58 12.55 -2.08
C SER A 26 -7.93 11.40 -1.29
N THR A 27 -6.66 11.53 -0.94
CA THR A 27 -5.87 10.55 -0.18
C THR A 27 -4.81 11.26 0.66
N ILE A 28 -4.30 10.57 1.67
CA ILE A 28 -3.17 11.00 2.50
C ILE A 28 -1.94 10.10 2.31
N ASP A 29 -1.99 9.15 1.37
CA ASP A 29 -0.93 8.16 1.16
C ASP A 29 0.37 8.78 0.63
N ASP A 30 0.27 9.96 0.04
CA ASP A 30 1.38 10.77 -0.46
C ASP A 30 2.11 11.55 0.65
N ILE A 31 1.52 11.65 1.84
CA ILE A 31 2.09 12.40 2.95
C ILE A 31 2.98 11.48 3.79
N PRO A 32 4.29 11.76 3.92
CA PRO A 32 5.15 11.01 4.82
C PRO A 32 4.69 11.12 6.27
N ALA A 33 4.69 10.00 6.99
CA ALA A 33 4.34 10.00 8.42
C ALA A 33 5.22 10.96 9.24
N ASP A 34 6.49 11.10 8.87
CA ASP A 34 7.41 12.02 9.50
C ASP A 34 7.03 13.51 9.32
N ASN A 35 6.18 13.85 8.35
CA ASN A 35 5.69 15.22 8.13
C ASN A 35 4.36 15.49 8.84
N ILE A 36 3.74 14.49 9.48
CA ILE A 36 2.48 14.65 10.21
C ILE A 36 2.77 15.08 11.65
N GLU A 37 2.05 16.08 12.12
CA GLU A 37 2.06 16.53 13.52
C GLU A 37 0.92 15.89 14.31
N SER A 38 -0.32 15.89 13.77
CA SER A 38 -1.47 15.21 14.37
C SER A 38 -2.45 14.68 13.32
N ILE A 39 -3.21 13.67 13.72
CA ILE A 39 -4.37 13.16 12.98
C ILE A 39 -5.55 13.15 13.94
N ASP A 40 -6.59 13.90 13.61
CA ASP A 40 -7.82 13.99 14.38
C ASP A 40 -8.98 13.38 13.60
N VAL A 41 -9.75 12.51 14.23
CA VAL A 41 -10.86 11.82 13.58
C VAL A 41 -12.20 12.38 14.14
N LEU A 42 -12.91 13.10 13.28
CA LEU A 42 -14.23 13.63 13.60
C LEU A 42 -15.31 12.63 13.20
N LYS A 43 -15.96 12.05 14.19
CA LYS A 43 -17.04 11.05 14.00
C LYS A 43 -18.42 11.55 14.45
N ASP A 44 -18.49 12.68 15.13
CA ASP A 44 -19.73 13.22 15.64
C ASP A 44 -20.41 14.15 14.63
N ALA A 45 -21.75 14.10 14.57
CA ALA A 45 -22.50 14.90 13.61
C ALA A 45 -22.27 16.42 13.79
N ALA A 46 -22.08 16.88 15.02
CA ALA A 46 -21.81 18.29 15.31
C ALA A 46 -20.46 18.75 14.77
N SER A 47 -19.41 17.91 14.94
CA SER A 47 -18.05 18.23 14.48
C SER A 47 -17.90 18.11 12.96
N THR A 48 -18.69 17.25 12.30
CA THR A 48 -18.67 17.07 10.85
C THR A 48 -19.59 18.03 10.09
N ALA A 49 -20.50 18.72 10.79
CA ALA A 49 -21.51 19.61 10.18
C ALA A 49 -20.89 20.71 9.29
N ILE A 50 -19.73 21.24 9.65
CA ILE A 50 -19.02 22.27 8.88
C ILE A 50 -18.57 21.78 7.48
N TYR A 51 -18.48 20.46 7.27
CA TYR A 51 -18.11 19.84 6.01
C TYR A 51 -19.30 19.36 5.18
N GLY A 52 -20.54 19.62 5.69
CA GLY A 52 -21.80 19.27 5.01
C GLY A 52 -21.94 17.78 4.74
N ALA A 53 -22.64 17.43 3.65
CA ALA A 53 -22.91 16.05 3.26
C ALA A 53 -21.66 15.20 3.06
N ARG A 54 -20.54 15.81 2.67
CA ARG A 54 -19.26 15.11 2.49
C ARG A 54 -18.67 14.58 3.79
N GLY A 55 -19.02 15.19 4.94
CA GLY A 55 -18.60 14.74 6.27
C GLY A 55 -19.42 13.57 6.84
N ALA A 56 -20.45 13.09 6.13
CA ALA A 56 -21.38 12.07 6.64
C ALA A 56 -20.68 10.75 7.03
N ASN A 57 -19.65 10.36 6.31
CA ASN A 57 -18.85 9.16 6.57
C ASN A 57 -17.72 9.37 7.59
N GLY A 58 -17.66 10.56 8.22
CA GLY A 58 -16.59 11.02 9.11
C GLY A 58 -15.55 11.86 8.36
N VAL A 59 -14.76 12.61 9.14
CA VAL A 59 -13.70 13.48 8.60
C VAL A 59 -12.41 13.16 9.31
N ILE A 60 -11.34 13.02 8.56
CA ILE A 60 -9.98 12.84 9.06
C ILE A 60 -9.23 14.15 8.80
N LEU A 61 -8.89 14.84 9.90
CA LEU A 61 -8.07 16.05 9.85
C LEU A 61 -6.62 15.66 10.04
N VAL A 62 -5.79 16.03 9.09
CA VAL A 62 -4.34 15.85 9.18
C VAL A 62 -3.70 17.22 9.29
N THR A 63 -2.97 17.42 10.37
CA THR A 63 -2.14 18.61 10.56
C THR A 63 -0.70 18.24 10.28
N THR A 64 -0.07 18.93 9.34
CA THR A 64 1.35 18.71 9.05
C THR A 64 2.23 19.57 9.91
N LYS A 65 3.48 19.13 10.10
CA LYS A 65 4.48 19.85 10.87
C LYS A 65 4.71 21.25 10.28
N GLY A 66 4.79 22.23 11.17
CA GLY A 66 5.06 23.61 10.84
C GLY A 66 6.34 24.11 11.49
N GLY A 67 6.72 25.35 11.16
CA GLY A 67 7.83 26.03 11.78
C GLY A 67 7.55 26.33 13.26
N LYS A 68 8.58 26.18 14.10
CA LYS A 68 8.53 26.53 15.52
C LYS A 68 9.45 27.70 15.81
N GLU A 69 9.08 28.52 16.80
CA GLU A 69 9.94 29.61 17.25
C GLU A 69 11.20 29.04 17.91
N GLY A 70 12.35 29.58 17.55
CA GLY A 70 13.64 29.15 18.06
C GLY A 70 14.69 29.03 16.96
N ARG A 71 15.86 28.56 17.37
CA ARG A 71 16.98 28.31 16.45
C ARG A 71 16.61 27.26 15.42
N ALA A 72 17.16 27.39 14.23
CA ALA A 72 16.99 26.38 13.18
C ALA A 72 17.51 25.01 13.65
N GLN A 73 16.66 24.01 13.55
CA GLN A 73 16.99 22.63 13.89
C GLN A 73 16.89 21.78 12.65
N VAL A 74 17.92 21.02 12.37
CA VAL A 74 17.95 20.02 11.30
C VAL A 74 17.71 18.66 11.93
N LYS A 75 16.80 17.90 11.36
CA LYS A 75 16.49 16.53 11.77
C LYS A 75 16.60 15.59 10.58
N TYR A 76 17.35 14.53 10.74
CA TYR A 76 17.46 13.45 9.77
C TYR A 76 17.04 12.16 10.40
N ASN A 77 16.03 11.51 9.80
CA ASN A 77 15.56 10.18 10.16
C ASN A 77 15.88 9.22 9.02
N VAL A 78 16.37 8.06 9.39
CA VAL A 78 16.56 6.95 8.45
C VAL A 78 15.91 5.71 9.03
N TYR A 79 15.24 4.97 8.17
CA TYR A 79 14.60 3.71 8.53
C TYR A 79 14.94 2.66 7.48
N TYR A 80 15.38 1.51 7.95
CA TYR A 80 15.64 0.33 7.12
C TYR A 80 14.81 -0.85 7.59
N GLN A 81 14.20 -1.56 6.67
CA GLN A 81 13.45 -2.77 6.94
C GLN A 81 13.85 -3.87 5.97
N ALA A 82 14.14 -5.07 6.49
CA ALA A 82 14.23 -6.29 5.72
C ALA A 82 12.91 -7.08 5.83
N LYS A 83 12.42 -7.55 4.69
CA LYS A 83 11.16 -8.30 4.59
C LYS A 83 11.46 -9.67 4.00
N LYS A 84 10.99 -10.72 4.66
CA LYS A 84 11.12 -12.09 4.19
C LYS A 84 9.81 -12.83 4.42
N ILE A 85 9.43 -13.68 3.50
CA ILE A 85 8.35 -14.63 3.74
C ILE A 85 8.86 -15.67 4.74
N PRO A 86 8.16 -15.89 5.85
CA PRO A 86 8.57 -16.88 6.84
C PRO A 86 8.47 -18.30 6.27
N GLU A 87 7.41 -18.58 5.52
CA GLU A 87 7.12 -19.90 4.99
C GLU A 87 6.36 -19.79 3.67
N LEU A 88 6.68 -20.64 2.72
CA LEU A 88 5.95 -20.80 1.48
C LEU A 88 4.89 -21.90 1.64
N TYR A 89 3.88 -21.88 0.80
CA TYR A 89 2.89 -22.95 0.79
C TYR A 89 3.55 -24.26 0.34
N ASP A 90 3.20 -25.36 1.02
CA ASP A 90 3.52 -26.68 0.50
C ASP A 90 2.76 -26.92 -0.79
N VAL A 91 3.50 -27.23 -1.84
CA VAL A 91 2.93 -27.57 -3.14
C VAL A 91 3.01 -29.06 -3.35
N GLN A 92 2.01 -29.59 -4.02
CA GLN A 92 1.97 -31.01 -4.36
C GLN A 92 3.17 -31.38 -5.26
N ASN A 93 3.75 -32.53 -5.04
CA ASN A 93 4.68 -33.12 -5.99
C ASN A 93 3.93 -33.57 -7.27
N ALA A 94 4.67 -33.95 -8.30
CA ALA A 94 4.08 -34.30 -9.58
C ALA A 94 3.09 -35.51 -9.49
N TYR A 95 3.44 -36.51 -8.70
CA TYR A 95 2.58 -37.66 -8.48
C TYR A 95 1.28 -37.31 -7.77
N ASP A 96 1.34 -36.61 -6.65
CA ASP A 96 0.17 -36.19 -5.88
C ASP A 96 -0.75 -35.28 -6.68
N TYR A 97 -0.18 -34.35 -7.47
CA TYR A 97 -0.95 -33.49 -8.35
C TYR A 97 -1.73 -34.29 -9.40
N VAL A 98 -1.07 -35.20 -10.11
CA VAL A 98 -1.70 -36.03 -11.15
C VAL A 98 -2.72 -37.00 -10.52
N TYR A 99 -2.37 -37.61 -9.38
CA TYR A 99 -3.26 -38.53 -8.67
C TYR A 99 -4.55 -37.85 -8.19
N ASN A 100 -4.43 -36.68 -7.59
CA ASN A 100 -5.57 -35.93 -7.11
C ASN A 100 -6.48 -35.46 -8.26
N ASN A 101 -5.88 -34.95 -9.35
CA ASN A 101 -6.66 -34.56 -10.53
C ASN A 101 -7.37 -35.78 -11.14
N TRP A 102 -6.70 -36.92 -11.23
CA TRP A 102 -7.29 -38.15 -11.73
C TRP A 102 -8.45 -38.67 -10.86
N THR A 103 -8.24 -38.70 -9.55
CA THR A 103 -9.26 -39.13 -8.59
C THR A 103 -10.48 -38.22 -8.62
N TYR A 104 -10.25 -36.91 -8.66
CA TYR A 104 -11.31 -35.91 -8.76
C TYR A 104 -12.09 -36.08 -10.09
N ALA A 105 -11.40 -36.20 -11.19
CA ALA A 105 -12.00 -36.31 -12.51
C ALA A 105 -12.85 -37.59 -12.66
N THR A 106 -12.37 -38.72 -12.13
CA THR A 106 -13.13 -39.96 -12.14
C THR A 106 -14.38 -39.93 -11.26
N ALA A 107 -14.37 -39.11 -10.20
CA ALA A 107 -15.55 -38.93 -9.33
C ALA A 107 -16.63 -38.03 -9.96
N TYR A 108 -16.26 -37.12 -10.88
CA TYR A 108 -17.17 -36.12 -11.48
C TYR A 108 -17.74 -36.52 -12.85
N GLY A 109 -17.33 -37.62 -13.43
CA GLY A 109 -17.95 -38.22 -14.62
C GLY A 109 -17.05 -38.33 -15.85
N ASP A 110 -17.55 -39.06 -16.82
CA ASP A 110 -16.76 -39.66 -17.89
C ASP A 110 -16.04 -38.66 -18.80
N THR A 111 -16.70 -37.60 -19.22
CA THR A 111 -16.11 -36.64 -20.19
C THR A 111 -14.94 -35.86 -19.61
N TYR A 112 -15.03 -35.43 -18.35
CA TYR A 112 -13.93 -34.72 -17.68
C TYR A 112 -12.80 -35.67 -17.33
N GLY A 113 -13.14 -36.89 -16.87
CA GLY A 113 -12.20 -37.97 -16.58
C GLY A 113 -11.39 -38.36 -17.80
N GLU A 114 -12.02 -38.52 -18.98
CA GLU A 114 -11.33 -38.79 -20.23
C GLU A 114 -10.34 -37.72 -20.64
N GLY A 115 -10.70 -36.45 -20.47
CA GLY A 115 -9.82 -35.30 -20.74
C GLY A 115 -8.56 -35.32 -19.87
N VAL A 116 -8.71 -35.55 -18.57
CA VAL A 116 -7.60 -35.64 -17.61
C VAL A 116 -6.75 -36.90 -17.92
N ALA A 117 -7.38 -38.04 -18.17
CA ALA A 117 -6.69 -39.25 -18.54
C ALA A 117 -5.85 -39.10 -19.80
N LYS A 118 -6.41 -38.49 -20.83
CA LYS A 118 -5.70 -38.20 -22.09
C LYS A 118 -4.53 -37.23 -21.88
N TYR A 119 -4.73 -36.18 -21.11
CA TYR A 119 -3.71 -35.18 -20.85
C TYR A 119 -2.50 -35.75 -20.10
N PHE A 120 -2.74 -36.56 -19.08
CA PHE A 120 -1.68 -37.19 -18.26
C PHE A 120 -1.28 -38.58 -18.70
N GLY A 121 -1.82 -39.11 -19.79
CA GLY A 121 -1.53 -40.49 -20.26
C GLY A 121 -2.02 -41.56 -19.31
N LEU A 122 -3.17 -41.38 -18.66
CA LEU A 122 -3.73 -42.28 -17.68
C LEU A 122 -4.88 -43.11 -18.25
N GLY A 123 -5.24 -44.19 -17.52
CA GLY A 123 -6.34 -45.09 -17.87
C GLY A 123 -5.90 -46.24 -18.76
N SER A 124 -6.75 -47.28 -18.84
CA SER A 124 -6.45 -48.54 -19.52
C SER A 124 -6.13 -48.37 -21.02
N ALA A 125 -6.78 -47.41 -21.67
CA ALA A 125 -6.53 -47.09 -23.08
C ALA A 125 -5.17 -46.46 -23.34
N ASN A 126 -4.56 -45.82 -22.33
CA ASN A 126 -3.30 -45.12 -22.44
C ASN A 126 -2.14 -45.77 -21.66
N GLY A 127 -2.35 -46.98 -21.10
CA GLY A 127 -1.31 -47.74 -20.41
C GLY A 127 -1.14 -47.45 -18.91
N ASN A 128 -1.96 -46.58 -18.33
CA ASN A 128 -1.97 -46.24 -16.90
C ASN A 128 -0.59 -45.90 -16.30
N HIS A 129 0.05 -44.86 -16.83
CA HIS A 129 1.42 -44.46 -16.47
C HIS A 129 1.51 -43.58 -15.22
N ILE A 130 0.57 -43.65 -14.29
CA ILE A 130 0.59 -42.78 -13.09
C ILE A 130 1.87 -42.91 -12.26
N ASN A 131 2.48 -44.08 -12.24
CA ASN A 131 3.72 -44.31 -11.49
C ASN A 131 4.93 -43.60 -12.09
N ASP A 132 4.89 -43.20 -13.36
CA ASP A 132 5.96 -42.48 -14.01
C ASP A 132 6.16 -41.10 -13.37
N TYR A 133 5.10 -40.57 -12.78
CA TYR A 133 5.13 -39.30 -12.07
C TYR A 133 5.81 -39.34 -10.69
N LYS A 134 6.03 -40.53 -10.09
CA LYS A 134 6.66 -40.67 -8.77
C LYS A 134 8.11 -40.16 -8.73
N ASN A 135 8.81 -40.28 -9.85
CA ASN A 135 10.20 -39.88 -9.95
C ASN A 135 10.38 -38.51 -10.69
N MET A 136 9.28 -37.88 -11.06
CA MET A 136 9.34 -36.53 -11.68
C MET A 136 9.62 -35.46 -10.63
N SER A 137 10.61 -34.63 -10.93
CA SER A 137 10.90 -33.44 -10.15
C SER A 137 9.83 -32.37 -10.43
N ALA A 138 9.13 -31.95 -9.41
CA ALA A 138 8.23 -30.80 -9.51
C ALA A 138 9.01 -29.50 -9.24
N HIS A 139 8.76 -28.50 -10.05
CA HIS A 139 9.35 -27.18 -9.86
C HIS A 139 8.45 -26.31 -8.98
N ASN A 140 9.00 -25.77 -7.89
CA ASN A 140 8.27 -24.86 -7.03
C ASN A 140 8.44 -23.42 -7.50
N TYR A 141 7.53 -22.94 -8.33
CA TYR A 141 7.52 -21.58 -8.87
C TYR A 141 7.41 -20.48 -7.81
N GLN A 142 7.00 -20.79 -6.58
CA GLN A 142 6.98 -19.81 -5.50
C GLN A 142 8.39 -19.31 -5.19
N ASN A 143 9.41 -20.18 -5.27
CA ASN A 143 10.80 -19.80 -5.05
C ASN A 143 11.31 -18.83 -6.12
N ASP A 144 10.79 -18.92 -7.35
CA ASP A 144 11.22 -18.05 -8.44
C ASP A 144 10.66 -16.64 -8.32
N ILE A 145 9.45 -16.53 -7.79
CA ILE A 145 8.73 -15.24 -7.73
C ILE A 145 8.90 -14.52 -6.40
N MET A 146 9.42 -15.20 -5.37
CA MET A 146 9.60 -14.63 -4.03
C MET A 146 11.05 -14.32 -3.74
N LYS A 147 11.31 -13.20 -3.07
CA LYS A 147 12.64 -12.75 -2.68
C LYS A 147 12.63 -12.12 -1.30
N THR A 148 13.79 -12.09 -0.66
CA THR A 148 14.00 -11.16 0.44
C THR A 148 14.02 -9.74 -0.12
N ALA A 149 13.21 -8.87 0.45
CA ALA A 149 13.08 -7.49 0.03
C ALA A 149 13.57 -6.53 1.12
N SER A 150 13.91 -5.32 0.72
CA SER A 150 14.31 -4.26 1.64
C SER A 150 13.52 -2.98 1.40
N SER A 151 13.36 -2.21 2.46
CA SER A 151 12.79 -0.88 2.39
C SER A 151 13.74 0.12 3.02
N TRP A 152 13.88 1.25 2.37
CA TRP A 152 14.63 2.40 2.86
C TRP A 152 13.72 3.62 2.91
N ASN A 153 13.78 4.33 4.00
CA ASN A 153 13.12 5.63 4.14
C ASN A 153 14.14 6.62 4.68
N HIS A 154 14.22 7.77 4.02
CA HIS A 154 15.06 8.89 4.42
C HIS A 154 14.17 10.12 4.52
N ASP A 155 14.21 10.78 5.65
CA ASP A 155 13.51 12.04 5.90
C ASP A 155 14.50 13.06 6.46
N LEU A 156 14.67 14.14 5.75
CA LEU A 156 15.49 15.28 6.16
C LEU A 156 14.60 16.50 6.31
N SER A 157 14.58 17.09 7.48
CA SER A 157 13.80 18.28 7.74
C SER A 157 14.59 19.37 8.46
N ILE A 158 14.21 20.60 8.20
CA ILE A 158 14.71 21.79 8.90
C ILE A 158 13.51 22.63 9.35
N SER A 159 13.54 23.06 10.59
CA SER A 159 12.50 23.92 11.14
C SER A 159 13.11 24.99 12.06
N GLY A 160 12.49 26.14 12.12
CA GLY A 160 12.95 27.24 12.97
C GLY A 160 12.12 28.48 12.77
N GLY A 161 12.55 29.55 13.39
CA GLY A 161 11.89 30.84 13.17
C GLY A 161 11.97 31.80 14.34
N THR A 162 11.34 32.90 14.12
CA THR A 162 11.15 33.98 15.11
C THR A 162 9.68 34.15 15.45
N ALA A 163 9.33 35.06 16.34
CA ALA A 163 7.92 35.39 16.62
C ALA A 163 7.16 35.92 15.38
N LYS A 164 7.88 36.43 14.36
CA LYS A 164 7.26 36.92 13.12
C LYS A 164 7.29 35.95 11.96
N THR A 165 8.36 35.18 11.82
CA THR A 165 8.55 34.26 10.68
C THR A 165 8.90 32.90 11.21
N LYS A 166 8.12 31.89 10.84
CA LYS A 166 8.39 30.50 11.15
C LYS A 166 8.46 29.71 9.83
N PHE A 167 9.35 28.75 9.77
CA PHE A 167 9.50 27.93 8.59
C PHE A 167 9.72 26.48 8.93
N TYR A 168 9.25 25.63 8.06
CA TYR A 168 9.50 24.20 8.03
C TYR A 168 9.77 23.80 6.58
N ALA A 169 10.81 23.03 6.35
CA ALA A 169 11.06 22.41 5.06
C ALA A 169 11.50 20.97 5.28
N ALA A 170 11.01 20.06 4.44
CA ALA A 170 11.35 18.66 4.50
C ALA A 170 11.49 18.08 3.09
N VAL A 171 12.41 17.12 2.97
CA VAL A 171 12.56 16.27 1.79
C VAL A 171 12.57 14.84 2.27
N ASN A 172 11.80 13.99 1.59
CA ASN A 172 11.74 12.57 1.91
C ASN A 172 11.95 11.71 0.66
N TYR A 173 12.53 10.56 0.90
CA TYR A 173 12.70 9.51 -0.09
C TYR A 173 12.37 8.18 0.52
N MET A 174 11.51 7.40 -0.12
CA MET A 174 11.17 6.05 0.25
C MET A 174 11.31 5.13 -0.94
N ASN A 175 12.00 4.02 -0.76
CA ASN A 175 12.02 2.90 -1.68
C ASN A 175 11.57 1.66 -0.92
N ASP A 176 10.44 1.12 -1.28
CA ASP A 176 9.82 -0.04 -0.65
C ASP A 176 9.73 -1.20 -1.62
N ASP A 177 10.70 -2.10 -1.56
CA ASP A 177 10.68 -3.30 -2.38
C ASP A 177 9.67 -4.32 -1.81
N GLY A 178 8.90 -4.92 -2.71
CA GLY A 178 8.00 -6.02 -2.36
C GLY A 178 8.75 -7.36 -2.32
N ILE A 179 8.21 -8.29 -1.52
CA ILE A 179 8.73 -9.68 -1.42
C ILE A 179 8.50 -10.49 -2.68
N ARG A 180 7.63 -10.04 -3.58
CA ARG A 180 7.48 -10.61 -4.92
C ARG A 180 8.38 -9.85 -5.89
N ILE A 181 9.01 -10.56 -6.83
CA ILE A 181 9.79 -9.93 -7.90
C ILE A 181 8.96 -8.88 -8.64
N ASN A 182 9.62 -7.83 -9.11
CA ASN A 182 8.99 -6.73 -9.85
C ASN A 182 7.82 -6.04 -9.10
N SER A 183 7.81 -6.09 -7.77
CA SER A 183 6.83 -5.36 -6.97
C SER A 183 7.50 -4.41 -5.99
N GLY A 184 6.80 -3.32 -5.67
CA GLY A 184 7.28 -2.30 -4.76
C GLY A 184 6.82 -0.91 -5.17
N PHE A 185 7.25 0.09 -4.42
CA PHE A 185 7.01 1.47 -4.79
C PHE A 185 8.17 2.37 -4.36
N LYS A 186 8.28 3.51 -5.03
CA LYS A 186 9.16 4.61 -4.64
C LYS A 186 8.33 5.85 -4.44
N ARG A 187 8.76 6.67 -3.50
CA ARG A 187 8.16 7.99 -3.25
C ARG A 187 9.25 9.01 -3.03
N TRP A 188 9.15 10.11 -3.75
CA TRP A 188 9.86 11.35 -3.48
C TRP A 188 8.86 12.37 -2.98
N GLY A 189 9.25 13.16 -2.02
CA GLY A 189 8.41 14.24 -1.55
C GLY A 189 9.24 15.42 -1.06
N ALA A 190 8.67 16.60 -1.22
CA ALA A 190 9.20 17.84 -0.65
C ALA A 190 8.05 18.65 -0.08
N ASN A 191 8.27 19.26 1.06
CA ASN A 191 7.31 20.14 1.70
C ASN A 191 8.03 21.40 2.19
N VAL A 192 7.43 22.56 1.96
CA VAL A 192 7.91 23.85 2.48
C VAL A 192 6.71 24.60 3.02
N LYS A 193 6.75 24.93 4.32
CA LYS A 193 5.72 25.71 5.00
C LYS A 193 6.35 26.93 5.64
N VAL A 194 5.80 28.10 5.35
CA VAL A 194 6.26 29.38 5.89
C VAL A 194 5.07 30.16 6.46
N ASP A 195 5.16 30.51 7.72
CA ASP A 195 4.20 31.38 8.41
C ASP A 195 4.85 32.72 8.63
N GLN A 196 4.29 33.78 8.06
CA GLN A 196 4.79 35.15 8.18
C GLN A 196 3.73 36.07 8.80
N LYS A 197 4.02 36.63 9.95
CA LYS A 197 3.23 37.71 10.54
C LYS A 197 3.75 39.05 10.01
N ILE A 198 2.96 39.73 9.19
CA ILE A 198 3.30 41.02 8.60
C ILE A 198 3.08 42.11 9.64
N ASN A 199 1.93 42.09 10.31
CA ASN A 199 1.58 42.99 11.40
C ASN A 199 0.59 42.33 12.37
N LYS A 200 0.02 43.07 13.31
CA LYS A 200 -0.92 42.53 14.31
C LYS A 200 -2.20 41.94 13.70
N ASN A 201 -2.61 42.41 12.52
CA ASN A 201 -3.87 42.11 11.89
C ASN A 201 -3.70 41.27 10.61
N LEU A 202 -2.48 41.07 10.11
CA LEU A 202 -2.17 40.41 8.85
C LEU A 202 -1.11 39.35 9.03
N SER A 203 -1.46 38.12 8.70
CA SER A 203 -0.54 36.98 8.60
C SER A 203 -0.70 36.31 7.26
N PHE A 204 0.38 35.72 6.77
CA PHE A 204 0.45 34.99 5.53
C PHE A 204 1.07 33.62 5.80
N THR A 205 0.41 32.56 5.35
CA THR A 205 0.92 31.18 5.42
C THR A 205 1.02 30.63 4.01
N THR A 206 2.17 30.11 3.68
CA THR A 206 2.42 29.36 2.44
C THR A 206 2.70 27.91 2.80
N ASP A 207 2.05 26.98 2.14
CA ASP A 207 2.31 25.54 2.22
C ASP A 207 2.42 25.01 0.80
N LEU A 208 3.62 24.56 0.44
CA LEU A 208 3.92 23.97 -0.87
C LEU A 208 4.33 22.53 -0.65
N ARG A 209 3.64 21.61 -1.33
CA ARG A 209 3.95 20.17 -1.31
C ARG A 209 4.13 19.66 -2.71
N TYR A 210 5.11 18.80 -2.83
CA TYR A 210 5.34 17.99 -4.01
C TYR A 210 5.47 16.53 -3.58
N SER A 211 4.82 15.64 -4.31
CA SER A 211 4.95 14.21 -4.11
C SER A 211 4.91 13.50 -5.45
N GLU A 212 5.82 12.58 -5.64
CA GLU A 212 5.89 11.69 -6.80
C GLU A 212 5.94 10.26 -6.32
N LEU A 213 5.02 9.44 -6.82
CA LEU A 213 4.90 8.02 -6.49
C LEU A 213 5.09 7.19 -7.76
N GLU A 214 6.03 6.26 -7.71
CA GLU A 214 6.26 5.26 -8.74
C GLU A 214 5.88 3.89 -8.18
N PHE A 215 4.83 3.29 -8.70
CA PHE A 215 4.42 1.93 -8.35
C PHE A 215 5.04 0.94 -9.32
N ARG A 216 5.74 -0.05 -8.77
CA ARG A 216 6.23 -1.22 -9.49
C ARG A 216 5.33 -2.39 -9.16
N GLY A 217 4.60 -2.90 -10.13
CA GLY A 217 3.74 -4.05 -9.98
C GLY A 217 3.91 -4.99 -11.16
N ALA A 218 3.84 -6.30 -10.94
CA ALA A 218 3.53 -7.20 -12.02
C ALA A 218 2.09 -6.86 -12.44
N GLY A 219 1.96 -5.99 -13.43
CA GLY A 219 0.66 -5.63 -13.96
C GLY A 219 -0.03 -6.88 -14.45
N PHE A 220 -1.13 -7.23 -13.83
CA PHE A 220 -2.14 -7.99 -14.54
C PHE A 220 -2.77 -7.00 -15.52
N GLY A 221 -2.11 -6.78 -16.66
CA GLY A 221 -2.76 -6.20 -17.81
C GLY A 221 -3.83 -7.18 -18.21
N TYR A 222 -5.07 -6.88 -17.91
CA TYR A 222 -6.15 -7.42 -18.71
C TYR A 222 -5.91 -6.82 -20.10
N ALA A 223 -5.40 -7.64 -21.02
CA ALA A 223 -5.46 -7.32 -22.42
C ALA A 223 -6.95 -7.21 -22.76
N THR A 224 -7.43 -5.99 -22.97
CA THR A 224 -8.74 -5.71 -23.55
C THR A 224 -8.64 -5.89 -25.06
#